data_b60ff5b02bd5a8256129bfc51aa10718
#
_entry.id   b60ff5b02bd5a8256129bfc51aa10718
#
_cell.length_a   1.000
_cell.length_b   1.000
_cell.length_c   1.000
_cell.angle_alpha   90.00
_cell.angle_beta   90.00
_cell.angle_gamma   90.00
#
_symmetry.space_group_name_H-M   'P 1'
#
loop_
_entity.id
_entity.type
_entity.pdbx_description
1 polymer ?
#
loop_
_entity_poly.entity_id
_entity_poly.type
_entity_poly.pdbx_seq_one_letter_code
_entity_poly.pdbx_strand_id
1 'polypeptide(L)'
;SEKIDISMPAKSRKTGNLHPVTQVRNQLIDIFASMGFSVYEGTEIETDYYNFTALNTPQDHPARDMQDTFYLSPEFLLRTQTSAGQVHVMESQKPPIKILSPGKVFRSDDDATHSPMFTQMEGLVVDKTITLCDLKGMLEVLVQKIFGEGTTTRLRPSYFPFTEPSAEMDI
;
A
#
# COMPACT_ATOMS: atom_id res chain seq x y z
N SER A 1 -23.04 -33.12 -45.76
CA SER A 1 -21.89 -32.92 -44.89
C SER A 1 -21.24 -31.58 -45.27
N GLU A 2 -21.31 -30.58 -44.40
CA GLU A 2 -20.59 -29.33 -44.56
C GLU A 2 -19.09 -29.62 -44.51
N LYS A 3 -18.38 -29.30 -45.60
CA LYS A 3 -16.92 -29.35 -45.59
C LYS A 3 -16.41 -28.10 -44.84
N ILE A 4 -15.82 -28.30 -43.69
CA ILE A 4 -15.13 -27.26 -42.97
C ILE A 4 -13.89 -26.86 -43.76
N ASP A 5 -13.77 -25.58 -44.11
CA ASP A 5 -12.59 -25.02 -44.74
C ASP A 5 -11.45 -24.84 -43.71
N ILE A 6 -10.49 -25.75 -43.74
CA ILE A 6 -9.33 -25.75 -42.85
C ILE A 6 -8.23 -24.74 -43.27
N SER A 7 -8.37 -24.07 -44.42
CA SER A 7 -7.44 -23.02 -44.87
C SER A 7 -7.69 -21.67 -44.28
N MET A 8 -8.88 -21.45 -43.65
CA MET A 8 -9.18 -20.19 -42.96
C MET A 8 -8.34 -20.08 -41.70
N PRO A 9 -7.60 -18.99 -41.53
CA PRO A 9 -6.85 -18.78 -40.31
C PRO A 9 -7.80 -18.67 -39.11
N ALA A 10 -7.48 -19.36 -38.02
CA ALA A 10 -8.23 -19.25 -36.77
C ALA A 10 -8.23 -17.78 -36.27
N LYS A 11 -9.40 -17.29 -35.85
CA LYS A 11 -9.48 -15.97 -35.20
C LYS A 11 -8.60 -16.03 -33.95
N SER A 12 -7.46 -15.31 -33.97
CA SER A 12 -6.64 -15.16 -32.78
C SER A 12 -7.46 -14.45 -31.71
N ARG A 13 -7.67 -15.10 -30.58
CA ARG A 13 -8.26 -14.42 -29.42
C ARG A 13 -7.23 -13.41 -28.91
N LYS A 14 -7.60 -12.13 -28.89
CA LYS A 14 -6.79 -11.13 -28.19
C LYS A 14 -6.83 -11.47 -26.70
N THR A 15 -5.70 -11.84 -26.14
CA THR A 15 -5.53 -11.96 -24.69
C THR A 15 -5.56 -10.56 -24.08
N GLY A 16 -6.36 -10.36 -23.03
CA GLY A 16 -6.33 -9.11 -22.28
C GLY A 16 -5.00 -8.93 -21.55
N ASN A 17 -4.67 -7.70 -21.21
CA ASN A 17 -3.52 -7.36 -20.38
C ASN A 17 -4.02 -6.91 -19.00
N LEU A 18 -3.17 -7.07 -17.97
CA LEU A 18 -3.42 -6.52 -16.65
C LEU A 18 -3.38 -4.99 -16.70
N HIS A 19 -4.23 -4.35 -15.90
CA HIS A 19 -4.21 -2.91 -15.74
C HIS A 19 -2.82 -2.44 -15.23
N PRO A 20 -2.25 -1.31 -15.69
CA PRO A 20 -0.92 -0.85 -15.28
C PRO A 20 -0.72 -0.78 -13.76
N VAL A 21 -1.69 -0.28 -13.00
CA VAL A 21 -1.63 -0.26 -11.53
C VAL A 21 -1.50 -1.67 -10.95
N THR A 22 -2.21 -2.66 -11.52
CA THR A 22 -2.09 -4.05 -11.09
C THR A 22 -0.71 -4.63 -11.38
N GLN A 23 -0.12 -4.28 -12.53
CA GLN A 23 1.23 -4.72 -12.88
C GLN A 23 2.26 -4.15 -11.91
N VAL A 24 2.21 -2.85 -11.62
CA VAL A 24 3.11 -2.19 -10.65
C VAL A 24 2.91 -2.76 -9.25
N ARG A 25 1.64 -2.95 -8.80
CA ARG A 25 1.35 -3.59 -7.51
C ARG A 25 2.00 -4.97 -7.40
N ASN A 26 1.85 -5.81 -8.41
CA ASN A 26 2.43 -7.15 -8.41
C ASN A 26 3.97 -7.11 -8.42
N GLN A 27 4.57 -6.23 -9.22
CA GLN A 27 6.01 -6.03 -9.22
C GLN A 27 6.55 -5.61 -7.85
N LEU A 28 5.87 -4.68 -7.18
CA LEU A 28 6.22 -4.25 -5.82
C LEU A 28 6.13 -5.41 -4.82
N ILE A 29 5.05 -6.20 -4.89
CA ILE A 29 4.87 -7.39 -4.05
C ILE A 29 6.03 -8.37 -4.25
N ASP A 30 6.40 -8.68 -5.50
CA ASP A 30 7.49 -9.60 -5.81
C ASP A 30 8.84 -9.09 -5.27
N ILE A 31 9.10 -7.78 -5.38
CA ILE A 31 10.31 -7.15 -4.85
C ILE A 31 10.36 -7.34 -3.31
N PHE A 32 9.30 -6.97 -2.60
CA PHE A 32 9.25 -7.07 -1.14
C PHE A 32 9.24 -8.52 -0.66
N ALA A 33 8.53 -9.42 -1.36
CA ALA A 33 8.57 -10.85 -1.08
C ALA A 33 10.01 -11.41 -1.19
N SER A 34 10.78 -10.96 -2.21
CA SER A 34 12.20 -11.34 -2.33
C SER A 34 13.08 -10.84 -1.17
N MET A 35 12.63 -9.81 -0.45
CA MET A 35 13.28 -9.30 0.76
C MET A 35 12.73 -9.93 2.06
N GLY A 36 11.83 -10.92 1.95
CA GLY A 36 11.28 -11.67 3.08
C GLY A 36 10.03 -11.04 3.71
N PHE A 37 9.33 -10.17 3.02
CA PHE A 37 8.03 -9.67 3.46
C PHE A 37 6.92 -10.68 3.14
N SER A 38 5.99 -10.86 4.06
CA SER A 38 4.71 -11.52 3.80
C SER A 38 3.65 -10.49 3.46
N VAL A 39 2.71 -10.85 2.59
CA VAL A 39 1.62 -9.95 2.19
C VAL A 39 0.44 -10.13 3.11
N TYR A 40 -0.10 -9.03 3.64
CA TYR A 40 -1.34 -8.99 4.39
C TYR A 40 -2.38 -8.16 3.63
N GLU A 41 -3.42 -8.78 3.14
CA GLU A 41 -4.55 -8.10 2.50
C GLU A 41 -5.65 -7.87 3.53
N GLY A 42 -5.79 -6.63 3.99
CA GLY A 42 -6.85 -6.21 4.91
C GLY A 42 -8.17 -5.91 4.19
N THR A 43 -9.23 -5.72 4.97
CA THR A 43 -10.57 -5.33 4.49
C THR A 43 -10.61 -3.88 4.01
N GLU A 44 -11.47 -3.58 3.04
CA GLU A 44 -11.69 -2.20 2.58
C GLU A 44 -12.62 -1.42 3.54
N ILE A 45 -13.49 -2.14 4.26
CA ILE A 45 -14.33 -1.58 5.33
C ILE A 45 -13.65 -1.86 6.65
N GLU A 46 -13.41 -0.80 7.42
CA GLU A 46 -12.77 -0.86 8.72
C GLU A 46 -13.60 -0.17 9.80
N THR A 47 -13.29 -0.47 11.04
CA THR A 47 -13.83 0.30 12.15
C THR A 47 -13.02 1.60 12.34
N ASP A 48 -13.67 2.61 12.89
CA ASP A 48 -13.01 3.86 13.29
C ASP A 48 -11.82 3.60 14.24
N TYR A 49 -11.95 2.59 15.10
CA TYR A 49 -10.87 2.17 16.00
C TYR A 49 -9.59 1.79 15.25
N TYR A 50 -9.66 0.86 14.29
CA TYR A 50 -8.49 0.39 13.55
C TYR A 50 -7.96 1.41 12.54
N ASN A 51 -8.85 2.22 11.95
CA ASN A 51 -8.43 3.22 10.98
C ASN A 51 -7.78 4.45 11.62
N PHE A 52 -8.11 4.77 12.87
CA PHE A 52 -7.66 5.98 13.54
C PHE A 52 -7.14 5.75 14.97
N THR A 53 -7.97 5.32 15.90
CA THR A 53 -7.65 5.32 17.33
C THR A 53 -6.46 4.44 17.65
N ALA A 54 -6.40 3.23 17.12
CA ALA A 54 -5.28 2.29 17.30
C ALA A 54 -3.98 2.75 16.62
N LEU A 55 -4.07 3.73 15.71
CA LEU A 55 -2.94 4.37 15.04
C LEU A 55 -2.56 5.71 15.72
N ASN A 56 -2.90 5.87 17.00
CA ASN A 56 -2.60 7.08 17.78
C ASN A 56 -3.24 8.37 17.22
N THR A 57 -4.41 8.23 16.61
CA THR A 57 -5.20 9.35 16.05
C THR A 57 -6.56 9.37 16.75
N PRO A 58 -6.66 9.84 18.02
CA PRO A 58 -7.89 9.91 18.78
C PRO A 58 -8.90 10.90 18.16
N GLN A 59 -10.13 10.93 18.68
CA GLN A 59 -11.24 11.70 18.08
C GLN A 59 -10.97 13.20 17.92
N ASP A 60 -10.19 13.78 18.84
CA ASP A 60 -9.81 15.19 18.87
C ASP A 60 -8.49 15.48 18.13
N HIS A 61 -7.89 14.50 17.46
CA HIS A 61 -6.62 14.68 16.78
C HIS A 61 -6.81 15.46 15.46
N PRO A 62 -6.05 16.54 15.21
CA PRO A 62 -6.20 17.36 13.99
C PRO A 62 -6.05 16.60 12.67
N ALA A 63 -5.32 15.48 12.66
CA ALA A 63 -5.16 14.65 11.47
C ALA A 63 -6.46 13.98 11.01
N ARG A 64 -7.48 13.88 11.86
CA ARG A 64 -8.82 13.39 11.45
C ARG A 64 -9.54 14.40 10.59
N ASP A 65 -9.47 15.67 10.94
CA ASP A 65 -10.11 16.76 10.18
C ASP A 65 -9.46 16.98 8.81
N MET A 66 -8.20 16.55 8.69
CA MET A 66 -7.44 16.63 7.43
C MET A 66 -7.73 15.46 6.46
N GLN A 67 -8.46 14.45 6.91
CA GLN A 67 -8.79 13.28 6.10
C GLN A 67 -10.30 13.21 5.89
N ASP A 68 -10.73 13.62 4.73
CA ASP A 68 -12.11 13.43 4.31
C ASP A 68 -12.41 11.94 4.21
N THR A 69 -13.29 11.45 5.08
CA THR A 69 -13.55 10.03 5.28
C THR A 69 -14.97 9.65 4.86
N PHE A 70 -15.11 8.58 4.10
CA PHE A 70 -16.41 7.98 3.80
C PHE A 70 -16.87 7.10 4.96
N TYR A 71 -17.74 7.61 5.82
CA TYR A 71 -18.41 6.84 6.86
C TYR A 71 -19.63 6.11 6.32
N LEU A 72 -19.73 4.81 6.61
CA LEU A 72 -20.87 3.96 6.31
C LEU A 72 -21.87 3.95 7.49
N SER A 73 -21.35 4.11 8.69
CA SER A 73 -22.09 4.26 9.95
C SER A 73 -21.20 4.99 10.95
N PRO A 74 -21.68 5.33 12.16
CA PRO A 74 -20.83 5.93 13.19
C PRO A 74 -19.59 5.10 13.56
N GLU A 75 -19.61 3.80 13.32
CA GLU A 75 -18.55 2.85 13.71
C GLU A 75 -17.73 2.35 12.53
N PHE A 76 -18.30 2.28 11.32
CA PHE A 76 -17.68 1.71 10.13
C PHE A 76 -17.45 2.77 9.05
N LEU A 77 -16.30 2.65 8.37
CA LEU A 77 -15.86 3.55 7.31
C LEU A 77 -15.15 2.78 6.18
N LEU A 78 -14.98 3.43 5.04
CA LEU A 78 -14.03 2.98 4.03
C LEU A 78 -12.63 3.45 4.44
N ARG A 79 -11.69 2.51 4.55
CA ARG A 79 -10.33 2.81 5.05
C ARG A 79 -9.66 3.93 4.25
N THR A 80 -9.09 4.89 4.95
CA THR A 80 -8.37 6.02 4.37
C THR A 80 -6.89 5.72 4.09
N GLN A 81 -6.40 4.60 4.63
CA GLN A 81 -5.02 4.10 4.54
C GLN A 81 -4.99 2.59 4.76
N THR A 82 -3.89 1.94 4.41
CA THR A 82 -3.72 0.49 4.63
C THR A 82 -3.13 0.16 6.01
N SER A 83 -2.87 1.16 6.85
CA SER A 83 -2.21 1.04 8.16
C SER A 83 -2.99 0.21 9.19
N ALA A 84 -4.32 0.10 9.04
CA ALA A 84 -5.13 -0.79 9.88
C ALA A 84 -4.61 -2.24 9.85
N GLY A 85 -4.11 -2.68 8.68
CA GLY A 85 -3.48 -4.01 8.52
C GLY A 85 -2.29 -4.22 9.44
N GLN A 86 -1.53 -3.18 9.75
CA GLN A 86 -0.40 -3.26 10.68
C GLN A 86 -0.88 -3.57 12.09
N VAL A 87 -1.98 -2.92 12.53
CA VAL A 87 -2.56 -3.15 13.86
C VAL A 87 -3.09 -4.57 13.97
N HIS A 88 -3.88 -5.04 13.00
CA HIS A 88 -4.40 -6.40 12.99
C HIS A 88 -3.30 -7.46 13.08
N VAL A 89 -2.19 -7.26 12.36
CA VAL A 89 -1.06 -8.17 12.41
C VAL A 89 -0.35 -8.11 13.76
N MET A 90 -0.08 -6.92 14.31
CA MET A 90 0.56 -6.77 15.61
C MET A 90 -0.28 -7.32 16.78
N GLU A 91 -1.61 -7.33 16.65
CA GLU A 91 -2.50 -7.97 17.63
C GLU A 91 -2.52 -9.50 17.50
N SER A 92 -2.31 -10.04 16.29
CA SER A 92 -2.41 -11.47 16.01
C SER A 92 -1.12 -12.24 16.19
N GLN A 93 0.05 -11.58 16.12
CA GLN A 93 1.36 -12.25 16.22
C GLN A 93 2.39 -11.39 16.95
N LYS A 94 3.40 -12.07 17.51
CA LYS A 94 4.54 -11.42 18.17
C LYS A 94 5.66 -11.14 17.17
N PRO A 95 6.51 -10.11 17.44
CA PRO A 95 7.73 -9.89 16.67
C PRO A 95 8.66 -11.14 16.66
N PRO A 96 9.43 -11.35 15.59
CA PRO A 96 9.64 -10.42 14.47
C PRO A 96 8.46 -10.37 13.49
N ILE A 97 8.11 -9.17 13.02
CA ILE A 97 7.05 -8.93 12.03
C ILE A 97 7.67 -8.26 10.82
N LYS A 98 7.33 -8.74 9.63
CA LYS A 98 7.77 -8.16 8.37
C LYS A 98 6.70 -8.37 7.32
N ILE A 99 5.86 -7.34 7.13
CA ILE A 99 4.68 -7.42 6.27
C ILE A 99 4.61 -6.27 5.29
N LEU A 100 3.92 -6.54 4.18
CA LEU A 100 3.51 -5.57 3.17
C LEU A 100 1.98 -5.57 3.13
N SER A 101 1.37 -4.40 3.26
CA SER A 101 -0.09 -4.23 3.23
C SER A 101 -0.50 -3.41 1.99
N PRO A 102 -0.74 -4.07 0.83
CA PRO A 102 -1.25 -3.41 -0.36
C PRO A 102 -2.77 -3.33 -0.33
N GLY A 103 -3.34 -2.26 -0.89
CA GLY A 103 -4.78 -2.22 -1.05
C GLY A 103 -5.33 -0.90 -1.58
N LYS A 104 -6.62 -0.90 -1.88
CA LYS A 104 -7.35 0.32 -2.20
C LYS A 104 -7.65 1.08 -0.92
N VAL A 105 -7.60 2.39 -1.02
CA VAL A 105 -7.96 3.34 0.05
C VAL A 105 -8.88 4.40 -0.52
N PHE A 106 -9.63 5.05 0.36
CA PHE A 106 -10.73 5.91 -0.05
C PHE A 106 -10.68 7.22 0.73
N ARG A 107 -10.80 8.33 0.03
CA ARG A 107 -10.90 9.68 0.61
C ARG A 107 -11.95 10.47 -0.16
N SER A 108 -12.74 11.25 0.53
CA SER A 108 -13.83 12.02 -0.08
C SER A 108 -13.36 13.37 -0.63
N ASP A 109 -12.07 13.48 -0.98
CA ASP A 109 -11.52 14.66 -1.62
C ASP A 109 -12.35 15.03 -2.86
N ASP A 110 -12.88 16.24 -2.90
CA ASP A 110 -13.74 16.73 -4.00
C ASP A 110 -12.99 17.80 -4.80
N ASP A 111 -11.91 17.37 -5.48
CA ASP A 111 -11.20 18.23 -6.41
C ASP A 111 -10.85 17.52 -7.73
N ALA A 112 -10.50 18.32 -8.74
CA ALA A 112 -10.26 17.81 -10.09
C ALA A 112 -8.95 17.00 -10.22
N THR A 113 -8.09 16.99 -9.20
CA THR A 113 -6.75 16.37 -9.22
C THR A 113 -6.65 15.10 -8.40
N HIS A 114 -7.60 14.85 -7.50
CA HIS A 114 -7.63 13.69 -6.62
C HIS A 114 -8.73 12.70 -7.02
N SER A 115 -8.38 11.42 -7.01
CA SER A 115 -9.36 10.35 -7.15
C SER A 115 -9.87 9.95 -5.76
N PRO A 116 -11.20 9.75 -5.58
CA PRO A 116 -11.74 9.30 -4.30
C PRO A 116 -11.28 7.89 -3.91
N MET A 117 -10.69 7.15 -4.84
CA MET A 117 -10.09 5.85 -4.62
C MET A 117 -8.72 5.79 -5.28
N PHE A 118 -7.71 5.36 -4.53
CA PHE A 118 -6.37 5.09 -5.06
C PHE A 118 -5.76 3.83 -4.42
N THR A 119 -4.67 3.35 -4.98
CA THR A 119 -3.96 2.19 -4.43
C THR A 119 -2.80 2.66 -3.57
N GLN A 120 -2.72 2.14 -2.36
CA GLN A 120 -1.64 2.37 -1.41
C GLN A 120 -0.95 1.05 -1.07
N MET A 121 0.32 1.14 -0.68
CA MET A 121 1.10 0.00 -0.20
C MET A 121 1.95 0.45 0.96
N GLU A 122 1.84 -0.23 2.09
CA GLU A 122 2.61 0.05 3.30
C GLU A 122 3.43 -1.15 3.72
N GLY A 123 4.66 -0.91 4.17
CA GLY A 123 5.52 -1.93 4.76
C GLY A 123 5.69 -1.70 6.25
N LEU A 124 5.66 -2.78 7.05
CA LEU A 124 5.97 -2.75 8.46
C LEU A 124 7.05 -3.77 8.77
N VAL A 125 8.07 -3.33 9.51
CA VAL A 125 9.07 -4.21 10.12
C VAL A 125 9.16 -3.91 11.60
N VAL A 126 8.98 -4.95 12.43
CA VAL A 126 9.15 -4.88 13.88
C VAL A 126 10.13 -5.96 14.30
N ASP A 127 11.30 -5.55 14.76
CA ASP A 127 12.34 -6.45 15.30
C ASP A 127 13.21 -5.70 16.31
N LYS A 128 14.11 -6.42 16.99
CA LYS A 128 14.93 -5.90 18.10
C LYS A 128 15.98 -4.86 17.69
N THR A 129 16.47 -4.91 16.45
CA THR A 129 17.64 -4.14 15.99
C THR A 129 17.37 -3.29 14.76
N ILE A 130 16.11 -3.02 14.45
CA ILE A 130 15.74 -2.21 13.28
C ILE A 130 16.11 -0.74 13.50
N THR A 131 16.75 -0.15 12.50
CA THR A 131 17.24 1.22 12.50
C THR A 131 16.71 2.00 11.28
N LEU A 132 16.88 3.33 11.29
CA LEU A 132 16.58 4.17 10.13
C LEU A 132 17.46 3.81 8.91
N CYS A 133 18.67 3.28 9.15
CA CYS A 133 19.53 2.79 8.06
C CYS A 133 18.94 1.56 7.36
N ASP A 134 18.27 0.68 8.09
CA ASP A 134 17.59 -0.48 7.50
C ASP A 134 16.41 -0.03 6.63
N LEU A 135 15.62 0.95 7.09
CA LEU A 135 14.56 1.57 6.29
C LEU A 135 15.12 2.17 5.00
N LYS A 136 16.18 2.98 5.10
CA LYS A 136 16.85 3.60 3.95
C LYS A 136 17.32 2.53 2.97
N GLY A 137 18.03 1.51 3.45
CA GLY A 137 18.57 0.44 2.59
C GLY A 137 17.47 -0.35 1.87
N MET A 138 16.35 -0.67 2.53
CA MET A 138 15.22 -1.33 1.88
C MET A 138 14.59 -0.46 0.79
N LEU A 139 14.42 0.84 1.04
CA LEU A 139 13.88 1.78 0.05
C LEU A 139 14.84 1.99 -1.12
N GLU A 140 16.15 2.03 -0.90
CA GLU A 140 17.16 2.09 -1.98
C GLU A 140 17.10 0.86 -2.89
N VAL A 141 16.99 -0.34 -2.31
CA VAL A 141 16.81 -1.58 -3.09
C VAL A 141 15.52 -1.52 -3.92
N LEU A 142 14.44 -1.04 -3.34
CA LEU A 142 13.16 -0.88 -4.05
C LEU A 142 13.31 0.07 -5.25
N VAL A 143 13.89 1.25 -5.02
CA VAL A 143 14.08 2.28 -6.06
C VAL A 143 14.96 1.76 -7.19
N GLN A 144 16.07 1.12 -6.88
CA GLN A 144 16.96 0.55 -7.90
C GLN A 144 16.28 -0.55 -8.73
N LYS A 145 15.44 -1.38 -8.11
CA LYS A 145 14.71 -2.43 -8.83
C LYS A 145 13.60 -1.89 -9.74
N ILE A 146 13.02 -0.74 -9.42
CA ILE A 146 11.94 -0.13 -10.22
C ILE A 146 12.50 0.80 -11.28
N PHE A 147 13.47 1.66 -10.93
CA PHE A 147 13.96 2.76 -11.76
C PHE A 147 15.35 2.50 -12.37
N GLY A 148 16.02 1.41 -11.97
CA GLY A 148 17.34 1.02 -12.45
C GLY A 148 18.47 1.34 -11.48
N GLU A 149 19.59 0.60 -11.63
CA GLU A 149 20.74 0.63 -10.71
C GLU A 149 21.45 2.00 -10.60
N GLY A 150 21.28 2.88 -11.58
CA GLY A 150 21.86 4.24 -11.57
C GLY A 150 21.05 5.29 -10.82
N THR A 151 19.89 4.91 -10.28
CA THR A 151 19.00 5.86 -9.60
C THR A 151 19.54 6.24 -8.23
N THR A 152 19.65 7.55 -7.98
CA THR A 152 20.08 8.10 -6.69
C THR A 152 18.88 8.48 -5.85
N THR A 153 19.01 8.32 -4.55
CA THR A 153 17.96 8.65 -3.58
C THR A 153 18.44 9.63 -2.54
N ARG A 154 17.53 10.46 -2.05
CA ARG A 154 17.78 11.36 -0.93
C ARG A 154 16.71 11.20 0.13
N LEU A 155 17.09 10.82 1.34
CA LEU A 155 16.21 10.80 2.49
C LEU A 155 16.18 12.19 3.12
N ARG A 156 15.01 12.79 3.20
CA ARG A 156 14.78 14.14 3.72
C ARG A 156 13.91 14.04 4.99
N PRO A 157 14.31 14.65 6.12
CA PRO A 157 13.46 14.73 7.30
C PRO A 157 12.09 15.34 6.94
N SER A 158 11.03 14.75 7.46
CA SER A 158 9.67 15.20 7.26
C SER A 158 8.88 15.05 8.55
N TYR A 159 7.68 15.62 8.59
CA TYR A 159 6.76 15.50 9.72
C TYR A 159 5.48 14.79 9.27
N PHE A 160 5.13 13.75 10.04
CA PHE A 160 3.81 13.11 9.96
C PHE A 160 3.20 13.04 11.37
N PRO A 161 1.88 13.28 11.53
CA PRO A 161 1.25 13.45 12.85
C PRO A 161 1.35 12.22 13.77
N PHE A 162 1.62 11.03 13.21
CA PHE A 162 1.56 9.75 13.93
C PHE A 162 2.84 8.90 13.79
N THR A 163 3.93 9.48 13.26
CA THR A 163 5.22 8.77 13.15
C THR A 163 6.37 9.64 13.64
N GLU A 164 7.36 9.03 14.33
CA GLU A 164 8.57 9.72 14.78
C GLU A 164 9.71 8.70 14.98
N PRO A 165 10.91 8.94 14.42
CA PRO A 165 11.24 9.98 13.46
C PRO A 165 10.61 9.71 12.09
N SER A 166 10.38 10.78 11.32
CA SER A 166 9.75 10.69 10.00
C SER A 166 10.65 11.25 8.91
N ALA A 167 10.59 10.65 7.75
CA ALA A 167 11.35 11.09 6.58
C ALA A 167 10.61 10.77 5.28
N GLU A 168 10.91 11.52 4.25
CA GLU A 168 10.48 11.28 2.88
C GLU A 168 11.69 10.91 2.01
N MET A 169 11.48 10.06 1.02
CA MET A 169 12.50 9.69 0.05
C MET A 169 12.21 10.37 -1.28
N ASP A 170 13.14 11.19 -1.72
CA ASP A 170 13.14 11.77 -3.06
C ASP A 170 13.96 10.85 -4.00
N ILE A 171 13.51 10.74 -5.25
CA ILE A 171 14.11 9.92 -6.30
C ILE A 171 14.49 10.80 -7.49
#